data_781dd2ee4e71157107756c513af9a3a2
#
_entry.id   781dd2ee4e71157107756c513af9a3a2
#
_cell.length_a   1.000
_cell.length_b   1.000
_cell.length_c   1.000
_cell.angle_alpha   90.00
_cell.angle_beta   90.00
_cell.angle_gamma   90.00
#
_symmetry.space_group_name_H-M   'P 1'
#
loop_
_entity.id
_entity.type
_entity.pdbx_description
1 polymer ?
#
loop_
_entity_poly.entity_id
_entity_poly.type
_entity_poly.pdbx_seq_one_letter_code
_entity_poly.pdbx_strand_id
1 'polypeptide(L)'
;MSAERGISATMTPAEKTPRTERGRKTLRLLLDAAAAEFGEKGFHESSVVSITQRAGVALGSFYTYFDSKDSLFRALVRDMSAQVRRTVGPVIAAEPDRLEGERKGLAKFLNFVREHKELYRIIDEAEFVDPPSYRAHYEDTVNGYLTSLKDAATKGQVRDDVEEVHAWAIVGMNVFLGLRFGVLDEDRDAAEVATIAADLLTNGLKR
;
A
#
# COMPACT_ATOMS: atom_id res chain seq x y z
N MET A 1 44.31 11.68 -12.56
CA MET A 1 43.91 10.26 -12.69
C MET A 1 42.82 9.99 -11.68
N SER A 2 41.58 10.20 -12.09
CA SER A 2 40.39 10.02 -11.23
C SER A 2 39.81 8.63 -11.55
N ALA A 3 39.72 7.78 -10.54
CA ALA A 3 39.11 6.47 -10.64
C ALA A 3 37.61 6.61 -10.45
N GLU A 4 36.85 6.50 -11.53
CA GLU A 4 35.40 6.28 -11.49
C GLU A 4 35.13 4.89 -10.93
N ARG A 5 34.58 4.83 -9.72
CA ARG A 5 34.01 3.58 -9.20
C ARG A 5 32.58 3.46 -9.75
N GLY A 6 32.42 2.61 -10.76
CA GLY A 6 31.14 2.21 -11.30
C GLY A 6 30.29 1.61 -10.19
N ILE A 7 29.14 2.22 -9.95
CA ILE A 7 28.05 1.67 -9.14
C ILE A 7 27.48 0.50 -9.93
N SER A 8 27.79 -0.72 -9.51
CA SER A 8 27.18 -1.94 -10.05
C SER A 8 25.68 -1.89 -9.77
N ALA A 9 24.89 -1.71 -10.82
CA ALA A 9 23.45 -1.87 -10.77
C ALA A 9 23.17 -3.33 -10.41
N THR A 10 22.77 -3.60 -9.17
CA THR A 10 22.25 -4.89 -8.72
C THR A 10 20.98 -5.16 -9.50
N MET A 11 21.05 -6.03 -10.50
CA MET A 11 19.89 -6.53 -11.22
C MET A 11 18.93 -7.16 -10.21
N THR A 12 17.75 -6.58 -10.06
CA THR A 12 16.65 -7.20 -9.31
C THR A 12 16.32 -8.53 -9.99
N PRO A 13 16.31 -9.67 -9.26
CA PRO A 13 15.95 -10.95 -9.86
C PRO A 13 14.56 -10.84 -10.48
N ALA A 14 14.42 -11.29 -11.73
CA ALA A 14 13.14 -11.30 -12.42
C ALA A 14 12.12 -12.10 -11.59
N GLU A 15 10.99 -11.50 -11.26
CA GLU A 15 9.91 -12.18 -10.55
C GLU A 15 9.43 -13.39 -11.34
N LYS A 16 9.35 -14.54 -10.67
CA LYS A 16 8.86 -15.79 -11.25
C LYS A 16 7.32 -15.74 -11.36
N THR A 17 6.82 -15.01 -12.36
CA THR A 17 5.37 -14.85 -12.55
C THR A 17 4.73 -16.16 -13.03
N PRO A 18 3.73 -16.69 -12.31
CA PRO A 18 3.08 -17.96 -12.67
C PRO A 18 2.26 -17.82 -13.95
N ARG A 19 2.47 -18.76 -14.88
CA ARG A 19 1.78 -18.79 -16.18
C ARG A 19 0.44 -19.53 -16.14
N THR A 20 0.19 -20.36 -15.13
CA THR A 20 -1.00 -21.20 -15.01
C THR A 20 -1.93 -20.71 -13.90
N GLU A 21 -3.23 -21.04 -13.99
CA GLU A 21 -4.24 -20.76 -12.96
C GLU A 21 -3.85 -21.37 -11.62
N ARG A 22 -3.42 -22.64 -11.60
CA ARG A 22 -2.94 -23.31 -10.41
C ARG A 22 -1.75 -22.58 -9.78
N GLY A 23 -0.82 -22.08 -10.61
CA GLY A 23 0.33 -21.32 -10.14
C GLY A 23 -0.08 -19.99 -9.51
N ARG A 24 -1.02 -19.25 -10.11
CA ARG A 24 -1.56 -18.00 -9.55
C ARG A 24 -2.24 -18.24 -8.20
N LYS A 25 -3.01 -19.31 -8.08
CA LYS A 25 -3.65 -19.69 -6.81
C LYS A 25 -2.61 -20.02 -5.73
N THR A 26 -1.56 -20.77 -6.07
CA THR A 26 -0.47 -21.07 -5.11
C THR A 26 0.27 -19.81 -4.68
N LEU A 27 0.58 -18.91 -5.61
CA LEU A 27 1.20 -17.61 -5.29
C LEU A 27 0.32 -16.81 -4.34
N ARG A 28 -0.99 -16.74 -4.58
CA ARG A 28 -1.93 -16.04 -3.68
C ARG A 28 -1.93 -16.64 -2.28
N LEU A 29 -2.01 -17.96 -2.15
CA LEU A 29 -1.94 -18.65 -0.86
C LEU A 29 -0.65 -18.33 -0.08
N LEU A 30 0.50 -18.24 -0.77
CA LEU A 30 1.77 -17.87 -0.15
C LEU A 30 1.78 -16.42 0.32
N LEU A 31 1.25 -15.48 -0.47
CA LEU A 31 1.17 -14.08 -0.08
C LEU A 31 0.19 -13.85 1.08
N ASP A 32 -0.98 -14.51 1.07
CA ASP A 32 -1.96 -14.42 2.16
C ASP A 32 -1.41 -15.00 3.47
N ALA A 33 -0.74 -16.15 3.38
CA ALA A 33 -0.08 -16.75 4.54
C ALA A 33 1.07 -15.91 5.07
N ALA A 34 1.83 -15.26 4.18
CA ALA A 34 2.90 -14.36 4.56
C ALA A 34 2.36 -13.09 5.24
N ALA A 35 1.27 -12.51 4.73
CA ALA A 35 0.61 -11.37 5.35
C ALA A 35 0.18 -11.68 6.79
N ALA A 36 -0.48 -12.82 6.99
CA ALA A 36 -0.88 -13.28 8.32
C ALA A 36 0.34 -13.54 9.23
N GLU A 37 1.36 -14.25 8.74
CA GLU A 37 2.53 -14.62 9.54
C GLU A 37 3.36 -13.39 9.94
N PHE A 38 3.65 -12.49 8.99
CA PHE A 38 4.37 -11.25 9.28
C PHE A 38 3.53 -10.28 10.13
N GLY A 39 2.22 -10.21 9.89
CA GLY A 39 1.31 -9.40 10.70
C GLY A 39 1.25 -9.84 12.16
N GLU A 40 1.29 -11.14 12.43
CA GLU A 40 1.25 -11.69 13.79
C GLU A 40 2.61 -11.63 14.50
N LYS A 41 3.69 -12.07 13.83
CA LYS A 41 5.00 -12.30 14.45
C LYS A 41 6.06 -11.27 14.07
N GLY A 42 5.87 -10.58 12.95
CA GLY A 42 6.88 -9.75 12.33
C GLY A 42 7.82 -10.54 11.40
N PHE A 43 8.60 -9.80 10.61
CA PHE A 43 9.50 -10.40 9.62
C PHE A 43 10.55 -11.33 10.25
N HIS A 44 11.21 -10.89 11.32
CA HIS A 44 12.36 -11.62 11.88
C HIS A 44 11.96 -12.97 12.49
N GLU A 45 10.85 -13.03 13.24
CA GLU A 45 10.37 -14.23 13.92
C GLU A 45 9.62 -15.18 12.98
N SER A 46 9.34 -14.77 11.75
CA SER A 46 8.66 -15.60 10.75
C SER A 46 9.65 -16.43 9.94
N SER A 47 9.23 -17.61 9.46
CA SER A 47 10.05 -18.51 8.66
C SER A 47 9.33 -18.95 7.38
N VAL A 48 10.12 -19.33 6.35
CA VAL A 48 9.56 -19.93 5.12
C VAL A 48 8.78 -21.20 5.46
N VAL A 49 9.23 -21.97 6.46
CA VAL A 49 8.54 -23.20 6.89
C VAL A 49 7.18 -22.88 7.49
N SER A 50 7.08 -21.92 8.42
CA SER A 50 5.80 -21.53 9.02
C SER A 50 4.82 -20.97 8.00
N ILE A 51 5.33 -20.14 7.06
CA ILE A 51 4.52 -19.58 5.97
C ILE A 51 3.98 -20.68 5.05
N THR A 52 4.81 -21.62 4.63
CA THR A 52 4.35 -22.72 3.75
C THR A 52 3.39 -23.67 4.45
N GLN A 53 3.57 -23.93 5.74
CA GLN A 53 2.62 -24.68 6.56
C GLN A 53 1.26 -23.97 6.64
N ARG A 54 1.25 -22.68 6.92
CA ARG A 54 0.04 -21.85 6.95
C ARG A 54 -0.66 -21.81 5.59
N ALA A 55 0.09 -21.69 4.50
CA ALA A 55 -0.42 -21.72 3.13
C ALA A 55 -0.95 -23.08 2.67
N GLY A 56 -0.64 -24.16 3.38
CA GLY A 56 -0.96 -25.52 2.97
C GLY A 56 -0.22 -25.97 1.70
N VAL A 57 1.00 -25.47 1.46
CA VAL A 57 1.81 -25.80 0.29
C VAL A 57 3.12 -26.49 0.70
N ALA A 58 3.66 -27.34 -0.18
CA ALA A 58 4.94 -27.99 0.09
C ALA A 58 6.09 -26.94 0.08
N LEU A 59 7.08 -27.12 0.96
CA LEU A 59 8.24 -26.23 1.06
C LEU A 59 8.96 -26.05 -0.30
N GLY A 60 9.11 -27.11 -1.09
CA GLY A 60 9.69 -27.05 -2.42
C GLY A 60 8.91 -26.18 -3.39
N SER A 61 7.58 -26.03 -3.21
CA SER A 61 6.74 -25.16 -4.03
C SER A 61 7.04 -23.68 -3.80
N PHE A 62 7.45 -23.30 -2.58
CA PHE A 62 7.86 -21.94 -2.26
C PHE A 62 8.99 -21.46 -3.20
N TYR A 63 10.02 -22.28 -3.36
CA TYR A 63 11.21 -21.93 -4.17
C TYR A 63 10.93 -21.86 -5.68
N THR A 64 9.75 -22.30 -6.12
CA THR A 64 9.26 -22.04 -7.49
C THR A 64 8.91 -20.57 -7.70
N TYR A 65 8.51 -19.85 -6.64
CA TYR A 65 8.04 -18.46 -6.70
C TYR A 65 9.03 -17.47 -6.11
N PHE A 66 9.69 -17.85 -5.01
CA PHE A 66 10.56 -16.96 -4.24
C PHE A 66 11.89 -17.63 -3.92
N ASP A 67 12.98 -16.87 -4.03
CA ASP A 67 14.32 -17.38 -3.72
C ASP A 67 14.65 -17.30 -2.21
N SER A 68 13.93 -16.42 -1.47
CA SER A 68 14.16 -16.20 -0.04
C SER A 68 12.91 -15.61 0.64
N LYS A 69 12.92 -15.53 1.98
CA LYS A 69 11.91 -14.82 2.78
C LYS A 69 11.88 -13.34 2.40
N ASP A 70 13.03 -12.73 2.14
CA ASP A 70 13.14 -11.33 1.72
C ASP A 70 12.46 -11.08 0.36
N SER A 71 12.63 -11.98 -0.61
CA SER A 71 11.96 -11.86 -1.91
C SER A 71 10.44 -12.00 -1.80
N LEU A 72 9.94 -12.87 -0.92
CA LEU A 72 8.53 -12.95 -0.59
C LEU A 72 8.04 -11.66 0.08
N PHE A 73 8.80 -11.12 1.04
CA PHE A 73 8.43 -9.90 1.74
C PHE A 73 8.29 -8.71 0.78
N ARG A 74 9.27 -8.51 -0.13
CA ARG A 74 9.20 -7.50 -1.19
C ARG A 74 7.96 -7.66 -2.08
N ALA A 75 7.67 -8.89 -2.49
CA ALA A 75 6.48 -9.17 -3.30
C ALA A 75 5.18 -8.87 -2.52
N LEU A 76 5.15 -9.18 -1.23
CA LEU A 76 4.01 -8.88 -0.37
C LEU A 76 3.78 -7.37 -0.23
N VAL A 77 4.83 -6.58 0.04
CA VAL A 77 4.72 -5.10 0.12
C VAL A 77 4.15 -4.52 -1.17
N ARG A 78 4.63 -4.98 -2.33
CA ARG A 78 4.09 -4.57 -3.64
C ARG A 78 2.63 -4.99 -3.84
N ASP A 79 2.28 -6.21 -3.45
CA ASP A 79 0.92 -6.72 -3.59
C ASP A 79 -0.06 -5.94 -2.70
N MET A 80 0.29 -5.67 -1.45
CA MET A 80 -0.51 -4.87 -0.52
C MET A 80 -0.69 -3.44 -1.03
N SER A 81 0.37 -2.80 -1.50
CA SER A 81 0.30 -1.48 -2.14
C SER A 81 -0.66 -1.48 -3.35
N ALA A 82 -0.59 -2.51 -4.17
CA ALA A 82 -1.49 -2.67 -5.30
C ALA A 82 -2.93 -2.97 -4.87
N GLN A 83 -3.16 -3.69 -3.78
CA GLN A 83 -4.51 -3.94 -3.23
C GLN A 83 -5.15 -2.63 -2.76
N VAL A 84 -4.43 -1.78 -2.01
CA VAL A 84 -4.92 -0.45 -1.61
C VAL A 84 -5.35 0.35 -2.84
N ARG A 85 -4.48 0.46 -3.85
CA ARG A 85 -4.78 1.21 -5.08
C ARG A 85 -5.99 0.64 -5.84
N ARG A 86 -6.11 -0.69 -5.96
CA ARG A 86 -7.26 -1.34 -6.62
C ARG A 86 -8.56 -1.19 -5.84
N THR A 87 -8.50 -1.05 -4.54
CA THR A 87 -9.68 -0.91 -3.67
C THR A 87 -10.17 0.53 -3.61
N VAL A 88 -9.26 1.49 -3.50
CA VAL A 88 -9.58 2.91 -3.28
C VAL A 88 -9.68 3.70 -4.59
N GLY A 89 -8.76 3.47 -5.51
CA GLY A 89 -8.66 4.24 -6.75
C GLY A 89 -9.97 4.30 -7.57
N PRO A 90 -10.64 3.15 -7.84
CA PRO A 90 -11.91 3.15 -8.56
C PRO A 90 -13.02 3.93 -7.87
N VAL A 91 -13.05 3.96 -6.53
CA VAL A 91 -14.05 4.71 -5.74
C VAL A 91 -13.87 6.21 -5.95
N ILE A 92 -12.62 6.68 -5.90
CA ILE A 92 -12.29 8.09 -6.17
C ILE A 92 -12.63 8.46 -7.62
N ALA A 93 -12.24 7.61 -8.57
CA ALA A 93 -12.41 7.89 -10.00
C ALA A 93 -13.89 7.85 -10.47
N ALA A 94 -14.76 7.16 -9.74
CA ALA A 94 -16.19 7.05 -10.08
C ALA A 94 -16.98 8.34 -9.76
N GLU A 95 -16.44 9.23 -8.92
CA GLU A 95 -17.15 10.43 -8.51
C GLU A 95 -16.90 11.58 -9.51
N PRO A 96 -17.97 12.28 -9.92
CA PRO A 96 -17.85 13.46 -10.77
C PRO A 96 -17.12 14.63 -10.08
N ASP A 97 -17.27 14.75 -8.78
CA ASP A 97 -16.61 15.73 -7.91
C ASP A 97 -15.40 15.10 -7.22
N ARG A 98 -14.25 15.75 -7.37
CA ARG A 98 -12.97 15.22 -6.86
C ARG A 98 -12.91 15.17 -5.33
N LEU A 99 -13.51 16.16 -4.66
CA LEU A 99 -13.50 16.22 -3.19
C LEU A 99 -14.48 15.20 -2.59
N GLU A 100 -15.62 14.97 -3.24
CA GLU A 100 -16.50 13.86 -2.87
C GLU A 100 -15.84 12.50 -3.12
N GLY A 101 -15.04 12.38 -4.18
CA GLY A 101 -14.19 11.22 -4.44
C GLY A 101 -13.19 10.99 -3.31
N GLU A 102 -12.55 12.04 -2.77
CA GLU A 102 -11.67 11.93 -1.60
C GLU A 102 -12.40 11.43 -0.36
N ARG A 103 -13.57 11.98 -0.08
CA ARG A 103 -14.39 11.56 1.07
C ARG A 103 -14.73 10.07 1.00
N LYS A 104 -15.25 9.61 -0.15
CA LYS A 104 -15.61 8.19 -0.34
C LYS A 104 -14.38 7.29 -0.37
N GLY A 105 -13.29 7.76 -0.98
CA GLY A 105 -12.02 7.05 -1.03
C GLY A 105 -11.43 6.82 0.36
N LEU A 106 -11.44 7.84 1.22
CA LEU A 106 -10.98 7.72 2.61
C LEU A 106 -11.87 6.75 3.41
N ALA A 107 -13.21 6.86 3.31
CA ALA A 107 -14.11 5.93 3.98
C ALA A 107 -13.84 4.47 3.54
N LYS A 108 -13.61 4.25 2.23
CA LYS A 108 -13.25 2.93 1.70
C LYS A 108 -11.90 2.46 2.21
N PHE A 109 -10.90 3.34 2.30
CA PHE A 109 -9.59 3.04 2.84
C PHE A 109 -9.64 2.65 4.32
N LEU A 110 -10.39 3.38 5.15
CA LEU A 110 -10.57 3.06 6.58
C LEU A 110 -11.17 1.66 6.77
N ASN A 111 -12.21 1.32 6.01
CA ASN A 111 -12.81 -0.02 6.06
C ASN A 111 -11.83 -1.10 5.56
N PHE A 112 -11.06 -0.83 4.50
CA PHE A 112 -10.02 -1.74 4.03
C PHE A 112 -8.95 -2.00 5.11
N VAL A 113 -8.49 -0.96 5.80
CA VAL A 113 -7.51 -1.08 6.90
C VAL A 113 -8.04 -1.91 8.04
N ARG A 114 -9.32 -1.78 8.41
CA ARG A 114 -9.96 -2.61 9.46
C ARG A 114 -9.93 -4.10 9.14
N GLU A 115 -10.09 -4.44 7.86
CA GLU A 115 -10.00 -5.81 7.36
C GLU A 115 -8.57 -6.31 7.22
N HIS A 116 -7.57 -5.40 7.11
CA HIS A 116 -6.17 -5.69 6.79
C HIS A 116 -5.20 -4.90 7.68
N LYS A 117 -5.34 -5.06 9.02
CA LYS A 117 -4.51 -4.33 10.01
C LYS A 117 -3.02 -4.63 9.90
N GLU A 118 -2.70 -5.85 9.44
CA GLU A 118 -1.33 -6.29 9.18
C GLU A 118 -0.59 -5.38 8.16
N LEU A 119 -1.33 -4.65 7.31
CA LEU A 119 -0.77 -3.69 6.36
C LEU A 119 0.20 -2.70 7.02
N TYR A 120 -0.22 -2.08 8.13
CA TYR A 120 0.60 -1.08 8.81
C TYR A 120 1.90 -1.69 9.33
N ARG A 121 1.80 -2.82 10.03
CA ARG A 121 3.00 -3.49 10.54
C ARG A 121 3.98 -3.88 9.44
N ILE A 122 3.46 -4.44 8.35
CA ILE A 122 4.31 -4.89 7.23
C ILE A 122 4.96 -3.71 6.53
N ILE A 123 4.24 -2.60 6.31
CA ILE A 123 4.80 -1.40 5.70
C ILE A 123 5.82 -0.74 6.64
N ASP A 124 5.56 -0.64 7.95
CA ASP A 124 6.50 -0.09 8.92
C ASP A 124 7.78 -0.94 9.01
N GLU A 125 7.65 -2.28 9.04
CA GLU A 125 8.82 -3.17 9.01
C GLU A 125 9.62 -3.06 7.70
N ALA A 126 8.97 -2.71 6.58
CA ALA A 126 9.66 -2.53 5.30
C ALA A 126 10.69 -1.40 5.34
N GLU A 127 10.53 -0.41 6.20
CA GLU A 127 11.53 0.65 6.40
C GLU A 127 12.92 0.07 6.73
N PHE A 128 12.96 -1.00 7.52
CA PHE A 128 14.19 -1.62 8.01
C PHE A 128 14.59 -2.88 7.22
N VAL A 129 13.61 -3.64 6.73
CA VAL A 129 13.84 -4.91 6.01
C VAL A 129 14.19 -4.68 4.55
N ASP A 130 13.47 -3.78 3.88
CA ASP A 130 13.68 -3.46 2.46
C ASP A 130 13.33 -1.99 2.16
N PRO A 131 14.20 -1.04 2.55
CA PRO A 131 13.97 0.40 2.39
C PRO A 131 13.54 0.83 0.97
N PRO A 132 14.02 0.18 -0.12
CA PRO A 132 13.53 0.50 -1.47
C PRO A 132 12.03 0.23 -1.64
N SER A 133 11.50 -0.89 -1.13
CA SER A 133 10.05 -1.20 -1.21
C SER A 133 9.21 -0.27 -0.34
N TYR A 134 9.71 0.10 0.85
CA TYR A 134 9.08 1.11 1.71
C TYR A 134 8.93 2.45 0.98
N ARG A 135 10.02 2.93 0.40
CA ARG A 135 10.03 4.18 -0.36
C ARG A 135 9.07 4.11 -1.56
N ALA A 136 9.16 3.06 -2.35
CA ALA A 136 8.30 2.86 -3.51
C ALA A 136 6.81 2.82 -3.14
N HIS A 137 6.45 2.24 -1.97
CA HIS A 137 5.06 2.23 -1.49
C HIS A 137 4.47 3.64 -1.40
N TYR A 138 5.20 4.57 -0.79
CA TYR A 138 4.73 5.95 -0.63
C TYR A 138 4.88 6.77 -1.91
N GLU A 139 6.02 6.71 -2.58
CA GLU A 139 6.29 7.48 -3.81
C GLU A 139 5.28 7.13 -4.92
N ASP A 140 5.01 5.84 -5.16
CA ASP A 140 4.04 5.40 -6.17
C ASP A 140 2.61 5.88 -5.82
N THR A 141 2.26 5.85 -4.54
CA THR A 141 0.95 6.31 -4.07
C THR A 141 0.81 7.82 -4.27
N VAL A 142 1.79 8.60 -3.82
CA VAL A 142 1.81 10.07 -3.98
C VAL A 142 1.81 10.48 -5.44
N ASN A 143 2.60 9.81 -6.29
CA ASN A 143 2.64 10.09 -7.73
C ASN A 143 1.28 9.84 -8.40
N GLY A 144 0.59 8.77 -8.00
CA GLY A 144 -0.78 8.50 -8.46
C GLY A 144 -1.77 9.58 -8.02
N TYR A 145 -1.68 10.02 -6.76
CA TYR A 145 -2.48 11.13 -6.23
C TYR A 145 -2.20 12.43 -6.97
N LEU A 146 -0.93 12.81 -7.12
CA LEU A 146 -0.54 14.03 -7.81
C LEU A 146 -1.07 14.09 -9.25
N THR A 147 -0.93 12.97 -9.98
CA THR A 147 -1.47 12.84 -11.35
C THR A 147 -2.98 13.06 -11.37
N SER A 148 -3.71 12.43 -10.47
CA SER A 148 -5.17 12.54 -10.37
C SER A 148 -5.63 13.95 -9.94
N LEU A 149 -4.91 14.60 -9.01
CA LEU A 149 -5.20 15.97 -8.60
C LEU A 149 -4.96 16.98 -9.72
N LYS A 150 -3.87 16.81 -10.51
CA LYS A 150 -3.60 17.67 -11.67
C LYS A 150 -4.67 17.52 -12.75
N ASP A 151 -5.17 16.30 -12.99
CA ASP A 151 -6.30 16.07 -13.90
C ASP A 151 -7.57 16.77 -13.39
N ALA A 152 -7.86 16.68 -12.09
CA ALA A 152 -8.99 17.39 -11.48
C ALA A 152 -8.84 18.93 -11.57
N ALA A 153 -7.62 19.45 -11.43
CA ALA A 153 -7.33 20.89 -11.61
C ALA A 153 -7.64 21.36 -13.05
N THR A 154 -7.27 20.57 -14.07
CA THR A 154 -7.61 20.91 -15.47
C THR A 154 -9.12 20.95 -15.72
N LYS A 155 -9.91 20.25 -14.90
CA LYS A 155 -11.39 20.23 -14.93
C LYS A 155 -12.02 21.30 -14.03
N GLY A 156 -11.21 22.11 -13.36
CA GLY A 156 -11.71 23.15 -12.43
C GLY A 156 -12.35 22.60 -11.14
N GLN A 157 -12.06 21.35 -10.78
CA GLN A 157 -12.61 20.71 -9.58
C GLN A 157 -11.80 21.00 -8.32
N VAL A 158 -10.53 21.36 -8.47
CA VAL A 158 -9.62 21.79 -7.40
C VAL A 158 -8.80 22.98 -7.90
N ARG A 159 -8.03 23.59 -6.99
CA ARG A 159 -7.11 24.69 -7.31
C ARG A 159 -6.15 24.32 -8.45
N ASP A 160 -5.72 25.27 -9.25
CA ASP A 160 -4.86 25.08 -10.43
C ASP A 160 -3.37 24.94 -10.09
N ASP A 161 -2.94 25.44 -8.93
CA ASP A 161 -1.56 25.40 -8.43
C ASP A 161 -1.26 24.14 -7.59
N VAL A 162 -1.76 22.98 -8.03
CA VAL A 162 -1.49 21.69 -7.35
C VAL A 162 -0.02 21.30 -7.50
N GLU A 163 0.62 21.08 -6.34
CA GLU A 163 2.01 20.63 -6.22
C GLU A 163 2.12 19.29 -5.48
N GLU A 164 3.32 18.70 -5.52
CA GLU A 164 3.62 17.42 -4.85
C GLU A 164 3.31 17.47 -3.34
N VAL A 165 3.53 18.62 -2.69
CA VAL A 165 3.24 18.81 -1.25
C VAL A 165 1.77 18.55 -0.93
N HIS A 166 0.83 18.93 -1.81
CA HIS A 166 -0.59 18.67 -1.61
C HIS A 166 -0.89 17.16 -1.62
N ALA A 167 -0.26 16.41 -2.54
CA ALA A 167 -0.42 14.96 -2.59
C ALA A 167 0.16 14.27 -1.35
N TRP A 168 1.36 14.67 -0.89
CA TRP A 168 1.96 14.18 0.35
C TRP A 168 1.10 14.49 1.57
N ALA A 169 0.52 15.70 1.65
CA ALA A 169 -0.34 16.10 2.77
C ALA A 169 -1.61 15.23 2.84
N ILE A 170 -2.27 14.98 1.70
CA ILE A 170 -3.47 14.13 1.64
C ILE A 170 -3.13 12.68 2.00
N VAL A 171 -2.07 12.12 1.40
CA VAL A 171 -1.64 10.75 1.69
C VAL A 171 -1.24 10.62 3.16
N GLY A 172 -0.47 11.56 3.72
CA GLY A 172 -0.09 11.56 5.13
C GLY A 172 -1.31 11.62 6.06
N MET A 173 -2.25 12.51 5.78
CA MET A 173 -3.52 12.59 6.51
C MET A 173 -4.25 11.23 6.48
N ASN A 174 -4.43 10.64 5.30
CA ASN A 174 -5.12 9.36 5.14
C ASN A 174 -4.43 8.22 5.89
N VAL A 175 -3.09 8.15 5.81
CA VAL A 175 -2.29 7.16 6.55
C VAL A 175 -2.51 7.29 8.06
N PHE A 176 -2.37 8.49 8.63
CA PHE A 176 -2.55 8.66 10.08
C PHE A 176 -4.01 8.50 10.54
N LEU A 177 -4.99 8.88 9.72
CA LEU A 177 -6.40 8.57 10.01
C LEU A 177 -6.67 7.07 9.92
N GLY A 178 -6.05 6.37 8.97
CA GLY A 178 -6.09 4.91 8.86
C GLY A 178 -5.49 4.22 10.09
N LEU A 179 -4.33 4.67 10.56
CA LEU A 179 -3.73 4.18 11.80
C LEU A 179 -4.68 4.41 12.99
N ARG A 180 -5.16 5.64 13.18
CA ARG A 180 -5.96 6.01 14.35
C ARG A 180 -7.33 5.34 14.36
N PHE A 181 -8.06 5.36 13.23
CA PHE A 181 -9.46 4.92 13.15
C PHE A 181 -9.68 3.60 12.41
N GLY A 182 -8.63 3.00 11.88
CA GLY A 182 -8.66 1.69 11.26
C GLY A 182 -7.97 0.61 12.08
N VAL A 183 -6.85 0.96 12.77
CA VAL A 183 -6.04 -0.01 13.53
C VAL A 183 -6.23 0.14 15.03
N LEU A 184 -6.10 1.38 15.57
CA LEU A 184 -6.04 1.61 17.02
C LEU A 184 -7.43 1.77 17.67
N ASP A 185 -8.42 2.30 16.94
CA ASP A 185 -9.76 2.59 17.46
C ASP A 185 -10.77 2.52 16.30
N GLU A 186 -11.60 1.48 16.31
CA GLU A 186 -12.58 1.23 15.26
C GLU A 186 -14.00 1.68 15.61
N ASP A 187 -14.21 2.22 16.82
CA ASP A 187 -15.55 2.53 17.34
C ASP A 187 -16.22 3.65 16.53
N ARG A 188 -15.41 4.53 15.93
CA ARG A 188 -15.91 5.64 15.15
C ARG A 188 -16.25 5.21 13.73
N ASP A 189 -17.42 5.65 13.23
CA ASP A 189 -17.85 5.33 11.86
C ASP A 189 -16.88 5.88 10.80
N ALA A 190 -16.49 5.05 9.84
CA ALA A 190 -15.53 5.42 8.81
C ALA A 190 -16.02 6.55 7.88
N ALA A 191 -17.33 6.60 7.61
CA ALA A 191 -17.92 7.65 6.79
C ALA A 191 -17.98 8.99 7.55
N GLU A 192 -18.19 8.95 8.86
CA GLU A 192 -18.12 10.14 9.73
C GLU A 192 -16.71 10.73 9.73
N VAL A 193 -15.67 9.90 9.98
CA VAL A 193 -14.26 10.33 9.94
C VAL A 193 -13.91 10.92 8.59
N ALA A 194 -14.31 10.27 7.51
CA ALA A 194 -14.05 10.73 6.16
C ALA A 194 -14.75 12.05 5.83
N THR A 195 -15.96 12.28 6.36
CA THR A 195 -16.70 13.53 6.18
C THR A 195 -15.96 14.69 6.84
N ILE A 196 -15.46 14.51 8.07
CA ILE A 196 -14.72 15.56 8.79
C ILE A 196 -13.37 15.86 8.09
N ALA A 197 -12.68 14.83 7.60
CA ALA A 197 -11.44 15.00 6.87
C ALA A 197 -11.66 15.71 5.52
N ALA A 198 -12.73 15.39 4.81
CA ALA A 198 -13.11 16.07 3.57
C ALA A 198 -13.50 17.55 3.80
N ASP A 199 -14.17 17.87 4.90
CA ASP A 199 -14.45 19.25 5.29
C ASP A 199 -13.16 20.05 5.50
N LEU A 200 -12.15 19.46 6.15
CA LEU A 200 -10.83 20.07 6.29
C LEU A 200 -10.15 20.36 4.95
N LEU A 201 -10.26 19.44 3.98
CA LEU A 201 -9.70 19.65 2.63
C LEU A 201 -10.45 20.73 1.85
N THR A 202 -11.76 20.84 2.05
CA THR A 202 -12.61 21.79 1.31
C THR A 202 -12.55 23.19 1.89
N ASN A 203 -12.64 23.31 3.21
CA ASN A 203 -12.85 24.59 3.90
C ASN A 203 -11.64 25.04 4.73
N GLY A 204 -10.68 24.14 5.00
CA GLY A 204 -9.56 24.42 5.89
C GLY A 204 -10.02 24.59 7.34
N LEU A 205 -9.20 25.27 8.16
CA LEU A 205 -9.47 25.56 9.57
C LEU A 205 -9.92 27.00 9.82
N LYS A 206 -9.98 27.84 8.78
CA LYS A 206 -10.46 29.22 8.93
C LYS A 206 -11.99 29.25 9.03
N ARG A 207 -12.49 30.13 9.91
CA ARG A 207 -13.91 30.50 9.98
C ARG A 207 -14.22 31.54 8.94
#